data_11b3441c5cb6fa483f03f547d8838c2b
#
_entry.id   11b3441c5cb6fa483f03f547d8838c2b
#
_cell.length_a   1.000
_cell.length_b   1.000
_cell.length_c   1.000
_cell.angle_alpha   90.00
_cell.angle_beta   90.00
_cell.angle_gamma   90.00
#
_symmetry.space_group_name_H-M   'P 1'
#
loop_
_entity.id
_entity.type
_entity.pdbx_description
1 polymer ?
#
loop_
_entity_poly.entity_id
_entity_poly.type
_entity_poly.pdbx_seq_one_letter_code
_entity_poly.pdbx_strand_id
1 'polypeptide(L)'
;MLSKEDYDIVLATSTGALPAWMARKYPEVERVDYEGRRHKFGQRHNACPNSEIFRKYSVALAAKLAERYASNPHVKCWHVSNEYGGTCYCENCEKAFRIWLRKKYGTLDAVNKAWNTEF
;
A
#
# COMPACT_ATOMS: atom_id res chain seq x y z
N MET A 1 -9.14 -16.87 21.27
CA MET A 1 -8.35 -17.09 22.48
C MET A 1 -8.33 -15.84 23.35
N LEU A 2 -7.83 -14.67 22.90
CA LEU A 2 -7.80 -13.44 23.70
C LEU A 2 -9.16 -12.95 24.20
N SER A 3 -10.22 -13.08 23.41
CA SER A 3 -11.58 -12.69 23.83
C SER A 3 -12.17 -13.52 24.96
N LYS A 4 -11.58 -14.68 25.30
CA LYS A 4 -11.96 -15.49 26.45
C LYS A 4 -11.34 -15.00 27.76
N GLU A 5 -10.29 -14.17 27.66
CA GLU A 5 -9.51 -13.64 28.76
C GLU A 5 -9.87 -12.18 29.09
N ASP A 6 -10.98 -11.68 28.54
CA ASP A 6 -11.47 -10.29 28.72
C ASP A 6 -10.49 -9.19 28.31
N TYR A 7 -9.70 -9.44 27.24
CA TYR A 7 -8.82 -8.43 26.64
C TYR A 7 -9.52 -7.58 25.59
N ASP A 8 -9.28 -6.30 25.59
CA ASP A 8 -9.55 -5.43 24.46
C ASP A 8 -8.55 -5.69 23.33
N ILE A 9 -9.04 -5.77 22.11
CA ILE A 9 -8.27 -6.17 20.95
C ILE A 9 -8.16 -5.02 19.94
N VAL A 10 -6.95 -4.66 19.57
CA VAL A 10 -6.66 -3.87 18.37
C VAL A 10 -6.30 -4.84 17.25
N LEU A 11 -7.17 -4.97 16.26
CA LEU A 11 -6.98 -5.93 15.17
C LEU A 11 -6.30 -5.30 13.96
N ALA A 12 -5.14 -5.83 13.58
CA ALA A 12 -4.38 -5.32 12.45
C ALA A 12 -4.75 -6.02 11.12
N THR A 13 -4.79 -5.25 10.03
CA THR A 13 -4.98 -5.79 8.68
C THR A 13 -3.74 -6.47 8.11
N SER A 14 -2.59 -6.34 8.77
CA SER A 14 -1.29 -6.91 8.37
C SER A 14 -0.83 -6.52 6.94
N THR A 15 -1.30 -5.41 6.41
CA THR A 15 -0.97 -4.93 5.05
C THR A 15 0.39 -4.21 4.96
N GLY A 16 1.06 -3.96 6.08
CA GLY A 16 2.42 -3.39 6.11
C GLY A 16 3.53 -4.34 5.66
N ALA A 17 3.26 -5.65 5.60
CA ALA A 17 4.21 -6.67 5.19
C ALA A 17 3.78 -7.31 3.86
N LEU A 18 4.74 -7.52 2.96
CA LEU A 18 4.50 -8.19 1.68
C LEU A 18 4.70 -9.71 1.86
N PRO A 19 3.65 -10.54 1.65
CA PRO A 19 3.80 -11.99 1.76
C PRO A 19 4.73 -12.55 0.69
N ALA A 20 5.62 -13.47 1.08
CA ALA A 20 6.59 -14.09 0.18
C ALA A 20 5.95 -14.76 -1.06
N TRP A 21 4.78 -15.40 -0.88
CA TRP A 21 4.07 -16.03 -1.99
C TRP A 21 3.61 -15.01 -3.04
N MET A 22 3.18 -13.80 -2.59
CA MET A 22 2.73 -12.74 -3.48
C MET A 22 3.90 -12.16 -4.28
N ALA A 23 5.02 -11.88 -3.62
CA ALA A 23 6.23 -11.41 -4.27
C ALA A 23 6.78 -12.40 -5.30
N ARG A 24 6.76 -13.70 -4.98
CA ARG A 24 7.21 -14.75 -5.90
C ARG A 24 6.29 -14.92 -7.11
N LYS A 25 4.98 -14.84 -6.91
CA LYS A 25 3.99 -15.02 -7.99
C LYS A 25 3.82 -13.77 -8.84
N TYR A 26 3.96 -12.60 -8.23
CA TYR A 26 3.72 -11.29 -8.85
C TYR A 26 4.86 -10.31 -8.48
N PRO A 27 6.06 -10.45 -9.07
CA PRO A 27 7.21 -9.61 -8.72
C PRO A 27 6.96 -8.10 -8.86
N GLU A 28 6.01 -7.70 -9.71
CA GLU A 28 5.62 -6.29 -9.93
C GLU A 28 5.02 -5.62 -8.68
N VAL A 29 4.58 -6.41 -7.68
CA VAL A 29 4.08 -5.86 -6.41
C VAL A 29 5.18 -5.25 -5.55
N GLU A 30 6.44 -5.61 -5.78
CA GLU A 30 7.58 -5.12 -5.02
C GLU A 30 7.98 -3.71 -5.46
N ARG A 31 8.37 -2.87 -4.51
CA ARG A 31 8.87 -1.51 -4.79
C ARG A 31 10.16 -1.52 -5.59
N VAL A 32 10.37 -0.47 -6.36
CA VAL A 32 11.60 -0.18 -7.08
C VAL A 32 12.21 1.10 -6.52
N ASP A 33 13.50 1.10 -6.21
CA ASP A 33 14.22 2.29 -5.76
C ASP A 33 14.57 3.23 -6.94
N TYR A 34 15.17 4.37 -6.62
CA TYR A 34 15.54 5.37 -7.63
C TYR A 34 16.65 4.91 -8.60
N GLU A 35 17.40 3.87 -8.24
CA GLU A 35 18.41 3.23 -9.11
C GLU A 35 17.80 2.11 -9.99
N GLY A 36 16.49 1.90 -9.93
CA GLY A 36 15.80 0.87 -10.69
C GLY A 36 15.87 -0.53 -10.10
N ARG A 37 16.37 -0.68 -8.88
CA ARG A 37 16.48 -1.99 -8.22
C ARG A 37 15.16 -2.33 -7.52
N ARG A 38 14.68 -3.54 -7.77
CA ARG A 38 13.48 -4.07 -7.12
C ARG A 38 13.80 -4.58 -5.72
N HIS A 39 13.09 -4.05 -4.73
CA HIS A 39 13.20 -4.51 -3.35
C HIS A 39 12.53 -5.87 -3.18
N LYS A 40 13.16 -6.74 -2.41
CA LYS A 40 12.60 -8.05 -2.09
C LYS A 40 11.69 -7.97 -0.87
N PHE A 41 10.81 -8.96 -0.70
CA PHE A 41 9.99 -9.14 0.50
C PHE A 41 10.87 -9.38 1.74
N GLY A 42 10.27 -9.29 2.93
CA GLY A 42 10.95 -9.60 4.21
C GLY A 42 11.19 -8.40 5.11
N GLN A 43 10.89 -7.19 4.65
CA GLN A 43 10.88 -5.96 5.44
C GLN A 43 9.52 -5.30 5.37
N ARG A 44 9.32 -4.20 6.12
CA ARG A 44 8.09 -3.41 6.06
C ARG A 44 8.05 -2.53 4.81
N HIS A 45 6.85 -2.31 4.29
CA HIS A 45 6.56 -1.35 3.22
C HIS A 45 7.30 -1.61 1.90
N ASN A 46 7.57 -2.86 1.57
CA ASN A 46 8.19 -3.23 0.30
C ASN A 46 7.20 -3.42 -0.85
N ALA A 47 5.89 -3.26 -0.59
CA ALA A 47 4.87 -3.32 -1.63
C ALA A 47 4.69 -1.97 -2.34
N CYS A 48 4.53 -2.02 -3.66
CA CYS A 48 4.17 -0.86 -4.46
C CYS A 48 2.72 -0.44 -4.17
N PRO A 49 2.45 0.80 -3.72
CA PRO A 49 1.10 1.25 -3.41
C PRO A 49 0.18 1.39 -4.63
N ASN A 50 0.76 1.42 -5.84
CA ASN A 50 0.04 1.49 -7.10
C ASN A 50 -0.08 0.13 -7.82
N SER A 51 0.40 -0.97 -7.22
CA SER A 51 0.13 -2.30 -7.74
C SER A 51 -1.33 -2.68 -7.55
N GLU A 52 -2.04 -2.95 -8.64
CA GLU A 52 -3.43 -3.41 -8.60
C GLU A 52 -3.57 -4.76 -7.90
N ILE A 53 -2.59 -5.64 -8.09
CA ILE A 53 -2.53 -6.96 -7.43
C ILE A 53 -2.43 -6.79 -5.91
N PHE A 54 -1.49 -5.97 -5.44
CA PHE A 54 -1.33 -5.72 -4.02
C PHE A 54 -2.60 -5.11 -3.41
N ARG A 55 -3.19 -4.12 -4.06
CA ARG A 55 -4.46 -3.50 -3.62
C ARG A 55 -5.59 -4.52 -3.55
N LYS A 56 -5.76 -5.35 -4.58
CA LYS A 56 -6.79 -6.39 -4.64
C LYS A 56 -6.70 -7.34 -3.45
N TYR A 57 -5.53 -7.87 -3.17
CA TYR A 57 -5.35 -8.81 -2.07
C TYR A 57 -5.42 -8.14 -0.69
N SER A 58 -4.95 -6.89 -0.56
CA SER A 58 -5.07 -6.13 0.69
C SER A 58 -6.53 -5.85 1.04
N VAL A 59 -7.34 -5.43 0.05
CA VAL A 59 -8.78 -5.21 0.23
C VAL A 59 -9.51 -6.52 0.56
N ALA A 60 -9.19 -7.60 -0.15
CA ALA A 60 -9.79 -8.91 0.10
C ALA A 60 -9.46 -9.42 1.52
N LEU A 61 -8.23 -9.24 1.98
CA LEU A 61 -7.83 -9.60 3.34
C LEU A 61 -8.58 -8.77 4.38
N ALA A 62 -8.65 -7.44 4.19
CA ALA A 62 -9.36 -6.56 5.10
C ALA A 62 -10.86 -6.91 5.19
N ALA A 63 -11.49 -7.19 4.04
CA ALA A 63 -12.88 -7.63 3.98
C ALA A 63 -13.11 -8.93 4.75
N LYS A 64 -12.25 -9.93 4.57
CA LYS A 64 -12.34 -11.21 5.28
C LYS A 64 -12.13 -11.07 6.79
N LEU A 65 -11.23 -10.20 7.21
CA LEU A 65 -11.04 -9.90 8.62
C LEU A 65 -12.28 -9.20 9.21
N ALA A 66 -12.85 -8.25 8.49
CA ALA A 66 -14.05 -7.54 8.90
C ALA A 66 -15.26 -8.51 8.99
N GLU A 67 -15.51 -9.32 7.96
CA GLU A 67 -16.57 -10.34 7.99
C GLU A 67 -16.46 -11.25 9.23
N ARG A 68 -15.26 -11.64 9.59
CA ARG A 68 -15.03 -12.58 10.67
C ARG A 68 -15.07 -11.97 12.07
N TYR A 69 -14.66 -10.74 12.23
CA TYR A 69 -14.36 -10.16 13.54
C TYR A 69 -15.09 -8.87 13.87
N ALA A 70 -15.81 -8.22 12.93
CA ALA A 70 -16.47 -6.95 13.17
C ALA A 70 -17.52 -7.01 14.28
N SER A 71 -18.19 -8.14 14.46
CA SER A 71 -19.19 -8.35 15.52
C SER A 71 -18.60 -8.80 16.86
N ASN A 72 -17.29 -9.00 16.95
CA ASN A 72 -16.65 -9.40 18.21
C ASN A 72 -16.56 -8.19 19.16
N PRO A 73 -17.23 -8.21 20.34
CA PRO A 73 -17.29 -7.07 21.25
C PRO A 73 -15.94 -6.67 21.84
N HIS A 74 -14.95 -7.56 21.80
CA HIS A 74 -13.58 -7.29 22.24
C HIS A 74 -12.73 -6.56 21.20
N VAL A 75 -13.12 -6.50 19.92
CA VAL A 75 -12.44 -5.71 18.90
C VAL A 75 -12.85 -4.26 19.03
N LYS A 76 -12.00 -3.45 19.66
CA LYS A 76 -12.27 -2.03 19.94
C LYS A 76 -11.70 -1.09 18.86
N CYS A 77 -10.67 -1.53 18.14
CA CYS A 77 -10.01 -0.70 17.15
C CYS A 77 -9.42 -1.55 16.01
N TRP A 78 -9.31 -0.93 14.83
CA TRP A 78 -8.65 -1.50 13.67
C TRP A 78 -7.35 -0.77 13.39
N HIS A 79 -6.26 -1.51 13.31
CA HIS A 79 -4.97 -0.99 12.86
C HIS A 79 -4.84 -1.25 11.36
N VAL A 80 -5.24 -0.28 10.54
CA VAL A 80 -5.34 -0.46 9.08
C VAL A 80 -3.98 -0.62 8.41
N SER A 81 -2.99 0.12 8.87
CA SER A 81 -1.59 -0.02 8.44
C SER A 81 -0.69 0.60 9.50
N ASN A 82 0.62 0.67 9.23
CA ASN A 82 1.57 1.24 10.16
C ASN A 82 2.55 2.15 9.41
N GLU A 83 2.74 3.37 9.92
CA GLU A 83 3.80 4.29 9.48
C GLU A 83 3.98 4.34 7.96
N TYR A 84 2.94 4.80 7.24
CA TYR A 84 3.03 4.94 5.79
C TYR A 84 4.28 5.72 5.37
N GLY A 85 5.12 5.09 4.57
CA GLY A 85 6.38 5.70 4.17
C GLY A 85 7.03 5.01 2.99
N GLY A 86 8.22 5.50 2.65
CA GLY A 86 9.00 5.02 1.52
C GLY A 86 8.48 5.51 0.17
N THR A 87 9.30 5.33 -0.84
CA THR A 87 9.06 5.73 -2.23
C THR A 87 9.07 4.51 -3.14
N CYS A 88 8.47 4.63 -4.32
CA CYS A 88 8.52 3.61 -5.34
C CYS A 88 8.60 4.28 -6.72
N TYR A 89 9.59 3.88 -7.50
CA TYR A 89 9.88 4.41 -8.84
C TYR A 89 9.57 3.40 -9.96
N CYS A 90 8.70 2.44 -9.71
CA CYS A 90 8.29 1.47 -10.73
C CYS A 90 7.35 2.10 -11.77
N GLU A 91 7.19 1.42 -12.89
CA GLU A 91 6.30 1.84 -13.99
C GLU A 91 4.86 2.15 -13.55
N ASN A 92 4.31 1.38 -12.62
CA ASN A 92 2.96 1.64 -12.07
C ASN A 92 2.89 2.99 -11.35
N CYS A 93 3.92 3.32 -10.56
CA CYS A 93 4.01 4.61 -9.85
C CYS A 93 4.23 5.76 -10.82
N GLU A 94 5.09 5.61 -11.80
CA GLU A 94 5.35 6.59 -12.84
C GLU A 94 4.08 6.91 -13.64
N LYS A 95 3.38 5.88 -14.10
CA LYS A 95 2.09 6.03 -14.80
C LYS A 95 1.04 6.73 -13.94
N ALA A 96 0.89 6.31 -12.69
CA ALA A 96 -0.07 6.90 -11.76
C ALA A 96 0.25 8.38 -11.49
N PHE A 97 1.54 8.71 -11.35
CA PHE A 97 2.01 10.08 -11.14
C PHE A 97 1.72 10.98 -12.35
N ARG A 98 1.98 10.51 -13.57
CA ARG A 98 1.64 11.25 -14.81
C ARG A 98 0.13 11.51 -14.93
N ILE A 99 -0.69 10.51 -14.59
CA ILE A 99 -2.16 10.67 -14.60
C ILE A 99 -2.57 11.72 -13.57
N TRP A 100 -2.01 11.68 -12.36
CA TRP A 100 -2.28 12.65 -11.31
C TRP A 100 -1.85 14.07 -11.71
N LEU A 101 -0.67 14.24 -12.30
CA LEU A 101 -0.20 15.53 -12.82
C LEU A 101 -1.17 16.12 -13.86
N ARG A 102 -1.56 15.29 -14.83
CA ARG A 102 -2.51 15.71 -15.88
C ARG A 102 -3.86 16.12 -15.28
N LYS A 103 -4.35 15.35 -14.32
CA LYS A 103 -5.62 15.66 -13.63
C LYS A 103 -5.52 16.97 -12.82
N LYS A 104 -4.39 17.23 -12.18
CA LYS A 104 -4.22 18.39 -11.30
C LYS A 104 -3.90 19.68 -12.05
N TYR A 105 -3.06 19.61 -13.06
CA TYR A 105 -2.52 20.80 -13.75
C TYR A 105 -2.98 20.93 -15.20
N GLY A 106 -3.45 19.88 -15.84
CA GLY A 106 -3.93 19.88 -17.21
C GLY A 106 -2.79 19.76 -18.23
N THR A 107 -1.85 20.70 -18.23
CA THR A 107 -0.75 20.81 -19.20
C THR A 107 0.62 20.79 -18.51
N LEU A 108 1.67 20.47 -19.29
CA LEU A 108 3.05 20.54 -18.82
C LEU A 108 3.46 21.98 -18.47
N ASP A 109 3.04 22.97 -19.27
CA ASP A 109 3.29 24.37 -18.99
C ASP A 109 2.71 24.82 -17.65
N ALA A 110 1.53 24.32 -17.29
CA ALA A 110 0.92 24.60 -15.99
C ALA A 110 1.71 23.95 -14.84
N VAL A 111 2.27 22.75 -15.04
CA VAL A 111 3.19 22.12 -14.08
C VAL A 111 4.44 22.97 -13.91
N ASN A 112 5.10 23.33 -15.02
CA ASN A 112 6.32 24.12 -15.03
C ASN A 112 6.12 25.45 -14.30
N LYS A 113 5.03 26.15 -14.59
CA LYS A 113 4.66 27.39 -13.90
C LYS A 113 4.45 27.19 -12.39
N ALA A 114 3.75 26.12 -12.00
CA ALA A 114 3.43 25.84 -10.60
C ALA A 114 4.66 25.42 -9.78
N TRP A 115 5.61 24.74 -10.40
CA TRP A 115 6.80 24.20 -9.74
C TRP A 115 8.06 25.01 -9.97
N ASN A 116 7.96 26.06 -10.78
CA ASN A 116 9.09 26.89 -11.21
C ASN A 116 10.19 26.05 -11.88
N THR A 117 9.78 25.23 -12.85
CA THR A 117 10.61 24.27 -13.58
C THR A 117 10.48 24.50 -15.10
N GLU A 118 11.33 23.85 -15.88
CA GLU A 118 11.36 23.89 -17.34
C GLU A 118 11.52 22.45 -17.90
N PHE A 119 10.54 21.59 -17.67
CA PHE A 119 10.54 20.23 -18.23
C PHE A 119 10.12 20.18 -19.69
#